data_3fa0f552751b1aa22f3e507bfd83367d
#
_entry.id   3fa0f552751b1aa22f3e507bfd83367d
#
_cell.length_a   1.000
_cell.length_b   1.000
_cell.length_c   1.000
_cell.angle_alpha   90.00
_cell.angle_beta   90.00
_cell.angle_gamma   90.00
#
_symmetry.space_group_name_H-M   'P 1'
#
loop_
_entity.id
_entity.type
_entity.pdbx_description
1 polymer ?
#
loop_
_entity_poly.entity_id
_entity_poly.type
_entity_poly.pdbx_seq_one_letter_code
_entity_poly.pdbx_strand_id
1 'polypeptide(L)'
;MPKLLYLSPSFPPQSRVGALRPLKFCRHLPSLGWEVTVLCDLHESDAMDLTLEGSLPRGVRVVRDWSRQAAGNSRRVARGELPRPTVDAGGKPIVRRLPLHQRMLPPPLRNTFNSPSFWWPSPEWVPLGHHSLEIPHALGAARRILRTERHDAILVNCDPHAALLVGQMLSQEFGIPLFHDLRDPWSVCELRRRERPALQRWLVDRLERRAFAQASAVILNTETALEDYRRHYADMPPERFHFIRNHGDAALIEGGSFPRDERFTALFLGNFRRYVEGDELLEALALLKERGVSEQQFHLLVTGRLPAEARAFAERLGVAAMLTEGAFVPYRQIGSFMQTADLLVALNNRTKQRVPAKVYDYLVSPRPMLVVADNPEIARMLAPLKQAWVRGLDDISGIANAMEEAILLGRGFEVDRTTSGYDSLTASRKLDAILRSVVGGAAQ
;
A
#
# COMPACT_ATOMS: atom_id res chain seq x y z
N MET A 1 25.37 13.21 11.63
CA MET A 1 23.97 12.83 11.44
C MET A 1 23.90 11.31 11.57
N PRO A 2 22.91 10.75 12.26
CA PRO A 2 22.74 9.32 12.34
C PRO A 2 22.39 8.73 10.97
N LYS A 3 22.84 7.50 10.72
CA LYS A 3 22.68 6.80 9.44
C LYS A 3 21.73 5.63 9.58
N LEU A 4 20.73 5.58 8.70
CA LEU A 4 19.71 4.57 8.65
C LEU A 4 19.91 3.64 7.44
N LEU A 5 20.06 2.34 7.67
CA LEU A 5 19.89 1.34 6.63
C LEU A 5 18.40 0.93 6.58
N TYR A 6 17.72 1.29 5.50
CA TYR A 6 16.32 0.94 5.29
C TYR A 6 16.22 -0.23 4.32
N LEU A 7 15.89 -1.40 4.84
CA LEU A 7 15.62 -2.61 4.06
C LEU A 7 14.17 -2.56 3.58
N SER A 8 13.95 -2.22 2.33
CA SER A 8 12.63 -2.09 1.74
C SER A 8 12.58 -2.77 0.37
N PRO A 9 12.23 -4.07 0.30
CA PRO A 9 12.14 -4.77 -0.98
C PRO A 9 11.25 -4.06 -2.01
N SER A 10 10.12 -3.50 -1.56
CA SER A 10 9.27 -2.65 -2.39
C SER A 10 9.66 -1.18 -2.23
N PHE A 11 10.12 -0.55 -3.32
CA PHE A 11 10.53 0.86 -3.35
C PHE A 11 10.40 1.43 -4.77
N PRO A 12 10.25 2.75 -4.98
CA PRO A 12 10.24 3.34 -6.32
C PRO A 12 11.44 2.91 -7.17
N PRO A 13 11.25 2.74 -8.48
CA PRO A 13 10.12 3.15 -9.33
C PRO A 13 8.91 2.19 -9.33
N GLN A 14 8.91 1.14 -8.51
CA GLN A 14 7.74 0.25 -8.39
C GLN A 14 6.53 1.06 -7.93
N SER A 15 5.43 1.02 -8.72
CA SER A 15 4.17 1.71 -8.40
C SER A 15 3.24 0.90 -7.47
N ARG A 16 3.78 -0.09 -6.77
CA ARG A 16 3.04 -0.89 -5.79
C ARG A 16 2.73 -0.06 -4.54
N VAL A 17 1.58 -0.29 -3.96
CA VAL A 17 1.17 0.33 -2.68
C VAL A 17 2.24 0.13 -1.58
N GLY A 18 2.95 -1.03 -1.60
CA GLY A 18 4.05 -1.32 -0.67
C GLY A 18 5.25 -0.39 -0.77
N ALA A 19 5.48 0.21 -1.94
CA ALA A 19 6.58 1.15 -2.17
C ALA A 19 6.30 2.57 -1.66
N LEU A 20 5.03 2.92 -1.46
CA LEU A 20 4.63 4.30 -1.12
C LEU A 20 4.94 4.66 0.34
N ARG A 21 4.73 3.74 1.29
CA ARG A 21 5.02 3.99 2.70
C ARG A 21 6.50 4.29 2.95
N PRO A 22 7.45 3.46 2.51
CA PRO A 22 8.88 3.76 2.67
C PRO A 22 9.31 5.00 1.88
N LEU A 23 8.74 5.24 0.70
CA LEU A 23 8.98 6.49 -0.04
C LEU A 23 8.61 7.72 0.78
N LYS A 24 7.40 7.73 1.35
CA LYS A 24 6.88 8.84 2.15
C LYS A 24 7.76 9.10 3.38
N PHE A 25 8.26 8.07 4.07
CA PHE A 25 9.24 8.23 5.14
C PHE A 25 10.56 8.80 4.64
N CYS A 26 11.11 8.27 3.55
CA CYS A 26 12.37 8.74 2.97
C CYS A 26 12.31 10.20 2.51
N ARG A 27 11.13 10.72 2.18
CA ARG A 27 10.98 12.15 1.82
C ARG A 27 11.21 13.09 2.98
N HIS A 28 10.97 12.66 4.21
CA HIS A 28 11.03 13.52 5.40
C HIS A 28 12.20 13.21 6.34
N LEU A 29 12.67 11.96 6.40
CA LEU A 29 13.77 11.57 7.29
C LEU A 29 15.04 12.43 7.14
N PRO A 30 15.48 12.83 5.93
CA PRO A 30 16.64 13.72 5.80
C PRO A 30 16.44 15.08 6.44
N SER A 31 15.25 15.69 6.36
CA SER A 31 14.94 16.96 7.02
C SER A 31 14.86 16.82 8.55
N LEU A 32 14.66 15.59 9.06
CA LEU A 32 14.72 15.24 10.48
C LEU A 32 16.14 14.86 10.92
N GLY A 33 17.13 14.99 10.05
CA GLY A 33 18.54 14.81 10.37
C GLY A 33 19.07 13.39 10.17
N TRP A 34 18.45 12.56 9.31
CA TRP A 34 18.92 11.22 8.97
C TRP A 34 19.60 11.17 7.61
N GLU A 35 20.71 10.45 7.49
CA GLU A 35 21.20 9.94 6.23
C GLU A 35 20.60 8.56 5.98
N VAL A 36 19.91 8.35 4.85
CA VAL A 36 19.18 7.14 4.60
C VAL A 36 19.77 6.36 3.43
N THR A 37 20.16 5.12 3.65
CA THR A 37 20.48 4.16 2.59
C THR A 37 19.35 3.14 2.47
N VAL A 38 18.68 3.11 1.32
CA VAL A 38 17.62 2.15 1.02
C VAL A 38 18.20 0.99 0.22
N LEU A 39 18.06 -0.24 0.73
CA LEU A 39 18.31 -1.45 -0.06
C LEU A 39 16.97 -2.01 -0.53
N CYS A 40 16.76 -2.08 -1.83
CA CYS A 40 15.49 -2.45 -2.43
C CYS A 40 15.64 -3.38 -3.63
N ASP A 41 14.50 -3.91 -4.08
CA ASP A 41 14.40 -4.73 -5.28
C ASP A 41 14.02 -3.90 -6.52
N LEU A 42 14.17 -4.52 -7.69
CA LEU A 42 13.76 -3.97 -8.98
C LEU A 42 13.35 -5.10 -9.93
N HIS A 43 12.09 -5.50 -9.87
CA HIS A 43 11.53 -6.52 -10.75
C HIS A 43 10.99 -5.92 -12.04
N GLU A 44 11.36 -6.50 -13.20
CA GLU A 44 10.84 -6.08 -14.51
C GLU A 44 9.33 -6.33 -14.71
N SER A 45 8.75 -7.22 -13.91
CA SER A 45 7.33 -7.56 -14.00
C SER A 45 6.42 -6.55 -13.28
N ASP A 46 7.00 -5.63 -12.53
CA ASP A 46 6.24 -4.65 -11.76
C ASP A 46 5.82 -3.47 -12.64
N ALA A 47 4.64 -2.94 -12.37
CA ALA A 47 4.25 -1.64 -12.90
C ALA A 47 5.21 -0.59 -12.33
N MET A 48 5.80 0.22 -13.19
CA MET A 48 6.80 1.21 -12.82
C MET A 48 6.28 2.63 -13.05
N ASP A 49 6.51 3.49 -12.07
CA ASP A 49 6.30 4.93 -12.18
C ASP A 49 7.63 5.66 -11.89
N LEU A 50 8.33 6.00 -12.97
CA LEU A 50 9.63 6.68 -12.89
C LEU A 50 9.52 8.08 -12.28
N THR A 51 8.35 8.69 -12.28
CA THR A 51 8.14 10.02 -11.69
C THR A 51 8.32 10.02 -10.18
N LEU A 52 8.14 8.87 -9.53
CA LEU A 52 8.31 8.72 -8.08
C LEU A 52 9.78 8.86 -7.64
N GLU A 53 10.74 8.46 -8.48
CA GLU A 53 12.16 8.59 -8.16
C GLU A 53 12.59 10.05 -8.01
N GLY A 54 12.08 10.94 -8.87
CA GLY A 54 12.36 12.37 -8.82
C GLY A 54 11.82 13.07 -7.57
N SER A 55 11.04 12.39 -6.73
CA SER A 55 10.49 12.93 -5.48
C SER A 55 11.39 12.72 -4.26
N LEU A 56 12.50 11.97 -4.39
CA LEU A 56 13.42 11.73 -3.30
C LEU A 56 14.33 12.93 -3.05
N PRO A 57 14.48 13.38 -1.80
CA PRO A 57 15.37 14.49 -1.47
C PRO A 57 16.84 14.06 -1.49
N ARG A 58 17.75 15.06 -1.49
CA ARG A 58 19.16 14.82 -1.20
C ARG A 58 19.31 14.20 0.19
N GLY A 59 20.24 13.24 0.36
CA GLY A 59 20.43 12.50 1.61
C GLY A 59 19.77 11.11 1.64
N VAL A 60 19.10 10.72 0.56
CA VAL A 60 18.61 9.35 0.36
C VAL A 60 19.40 8.67 -0.75
N ARG A 61 20.13 7.63 -0.41
CA ARG A 61 20.85 6.78 -1.34
C ARG A 61 20.06 5.50 -1.59
N VAL A 62 19.75 5.17 -2.84
CA VAL A 62 19.00 3.97 -3.21
C VAL A 62 19.94 2.94 -3.83
N VAL A 63 19.98 1.74 -3.25
CA VAL A 63 20.77 0.59 -3.72
C VAL A 63 19.79 -0.51 -4.17
N ARG A 64 19.71 -0.77 -5.47
CA ARG A 64 18.83 -1.77 -6.07
C ARG A 64 19.58 -3.09 -6.25
N ASP A 65 19.77 -3.79 -5.16
CA ASP A 65 20.54 -5.03 -5.09
C ASP A 65 19.95 -6.05 -4.10
N TRP A 66 18.63 -6.00 -3.88
CA TRP A 66 17.94 -6.94 -2.98
C TRP A 66 17.96 -8.37 -3.52
N SER A 67 17.79 -8.52 -4.84
CA SER A 67 17.80 -9.80 -5.53
C SER A 67 18.82 -9.82 -6.67
N ARG A 68 19.18 -11.01 -7.18
CA ARG A 68 20.05 -11.13 -8.36
C ARG A 68 19.44 -10.45 -9.59
N GLN A 69 18.12 -10.47 -9.70
CA GLN A 69 17.40 -9.81 -10.78
C GLN A 69 17.51 -8.30 -10.65
N ALA A 70 17.34 -7.74 -9.44
CA ALA A 70 17.50 -6.31 -9.18
C ALA A 70 18.89 -5.82 -9.55
N ALA A 71 19.94 -6.54 -9.16
CA ALA A 71 21.33 -6.24 -9.53
C ALA A 71 21.54 -6.20 -11.05
N GLY A 72 20.95 -7.16 -11.76
CA GLY A 72 20.98 -7.19 -13.23
C GLY A 72 20.27 -6.01 -13.88
N ASN A 73 19.07 -5.69 -13.41
CA ASN A 73 18.25 -4.59 -13.92
C ASN A 73 18.89 -3.22 -13.62
N SER A 74 19.48 -3.03 -12.45
CA SER A 74 20.20 -1.81 -12.09
C SER A 74 21.36 -1.52 -13.04
N ARG A 75 22.12 -2.53 -13.44
CA ARG A 75 23.20 -2.40 -14.42
C ARG A 75 22.67 -2.01 -15.81
N ARG A 76 21.50 -2.50 -16.20
CA ARG A 76 20.83 -2.11 -17.46
C ARG A 76 20.36 -0.67 -17.41
N VAL A 77 19.72 -0.26 -16.31
CA VAL A 77 19.31 1.14 -16.11
C VAL A 77 20.50 2.08 -16.16
N ALA A 78 21.61 1.72 -15.49
CA ALA A 78 22.85 2.51 -15.51
C ALA A 78 23.47 2.66 -16.94
N ARG A 79 23.15 1.73 -17.86
CA ARG A 79 23.55 1.80 -19.28
C ARG A 79 22.52 2.50 -20.16
N GLY A 80 21.49 3.13 -19.59
CA GLY A 80 20.40 3.76 -20.32
C GLY A 80 19.38 2.77 -20.92
N GLU A 81 19.50 1.48 -20.60
CA GLU A 81 18.54 0.45 -20.98
C GLU A 81 17.40 0.46 -19.95
N LEU A 82 16.39 1.31 -20.14
CA LEU A 82 15.22 1.33 -19.27
C LEU A 82 14.55 -0.06 -19.23
N PRO A 83 14.10 -0.54 -18.05
CA PRO A 83 13.18 -1.67 -17.97
C PRO A 83 12.01 -1.35 -18.89
N ARG A 84 11.67 -2.25 -19.79
CA ARG A 84 10.55 -2.02 -20.72
C ARG A 84 9.28 -1.80 -19.91
N PRO A 85 8.56 -0.71 -20.14
CA PRO A 85 7.32 -0.46 -19.41
C PRO A 85 6.37 -1.65 -19.60
N THR A 86 5.67 -2.02 -18.55
CA THR A 86 4.66 -3.10 -18.60
C THR A 86 3.37 -2.63 -19.25
N VAL A 87 3.27 -1.35 -19.53
CA VAL A 87 2.14 -0.72 -20.23
C VAL A 87 2.69 0.10 -21.41
N ASP A 88 1.96 0.11 -22.53
CA ASP A 88 2.27 0.97 -23.68
C ASP A 88 1.94 2.45 -23.37
N ALA A 89 2.25 3.34 -24.32
CA ALA A 89 1.97 4.76 -24.17
C ALA A 89 0.47 5.10 -24.01
N GLY A 90 -0.42 4.15 -24.31
CA GLY A 90 -1.87 4.25 -24.12
C GLY A 90 -2.37 3.59 -22.83
N GLY A 91 -1.47 3.19 -21.90
CA GLY A 91 -1.83 2.56 -20.65
C GLY A 91 -2.28 1.09 -20.75
N LYS A 92 -2.17 0.46 -21.94
CA LYS A 92 -2.51 -0.96 -22.12
C LYS A 92 -1.37 -1.85 -21.66
N PRO A 93 -1.65 -2.94 -20.92
CA PRO A 93 -0.62 -3.89 -20.53
C PRO A 93 0.08 -4.47 -21.77
N ILE A 94 1.41 -4.35 -21.81
CA ILE A 94 2.21 -5.04 -22.82
C ILE A 94 2.18 -6.52 -22.48
N VAL A 95 1.32 -7.28 -23.17
CA VAL A 95 1.24 -8.73 -23.02
C VAL A 95 2.54 -9.33 -23.54
N ARG A 96 3.42 -9.77 -22.62
CA ARG A 96 4.62 -10.53 -23.02
C ARG A 96 4.17 -11.77 -23.77
N ARG A 97 4.70 -11.97 -24.97
CA ARG A 97 4.54 -13.25 -25.67
C ARG A 97 5.15 -14.34 -24.80
N LEU A 98 4.30 -15.25 -24.32
CA LEU A 98 4.73 -16.41 -23.54
C LEU A 98 5.83 -17.17 -24.30
N PRO A 99 6.83 -17.72 -23.62
CA PRO A 99 7.83 -18.61 -24.21
C PRO A 99 7.15 -19.75 -25.02
N LEU A 100 7.81 -20.23 -26.05
CA LEU A 100 7.22 -21.20 -26.98
C LEU A 100 6.66 -22.45 -26.29
N HIS A 101 7.39 -22.98 -25.30
CA HIS A 101 6.97 -24.13 -24.50
C HIS A 101 5.69 -23.90 -23.69
N GLN A 102 5.43 -22.65 -23.25
CA GLN A 102 4.19 -22.29 -22.54
C GLN A 102 3.02 -22.03 -23.48
N ARG A 103 3.31 -21.68 -24.75
CA ARG A 103 2.26 -21.46 -25.76
C ARG A 103 1.61 -22.77 -26.21
N MET A 104 2.29 -23.88 -26.08
CA MET A 104 1.82 -25.22 -26.46
C MET A 104 0.92 -25.87 -25.39
N LEU A 105 0.81 -25.29 -24.19
CA LEU A 105 -0.02 -25.80 -23.12
C LEU A 105 -1.48 -25.34 -23.27
N PRO A 106 -2.47 -26.23 -23.00
CA PRO A 106 -3.87 -25.85 -22.89
C PRO A 106 -4.10 -24.72 -21.88
N PRO A 107 -5.10 -23.82 -22.08
CA PRO A 107 -5.33 -22.67 -21.21
C PRO A 107 -5.39 -22.97 -19.70
N PRO A 108 -6.05 -24.02 -19.21
CA PRO A 108 -6.09 -24.32 -17.77
C PRO A 108 -4.70 -24.70 -17.23
N LEU A 109 -3.93 -25.52 -17.96
CA LEU A 109 -2.56 -25.88 -17.57
C LEU A 109 -1.61 -24.69 -17.68
N ARG A 110 -1.79 -23.81 -18.67
CA ARG A 110 -1.00 -22.58 -18.85
C ARG A 110 -1.15 -21.65 -17.65
N ASN A 111 -2.36 -21.46 -17.13
CA ASN A 111 -2.62 -20.66 -15.96
C ASN A 111 -2.00 -21.26 -14.70
N THR A 112 -2.03 -22.59 -14.57
CA THR A 112 -1.39 -23.33 -13.47
C THR A 112 0.13 -23.22 -13.54
N PHE A 113 0.74 -23.38 -14.71
CA PHE A 113 2.19 -23.27 -14.90
C PHE A 113 2.73 -21.82 -14.79
N ASN A 114 1.90 -20.83 -15.07
CA ASN A 114 2.26 -19.42 -14.88
C ASN A 114 2.07 -18.93 -13.43
N SER A 115 1.45 -19.74 -12.58
CA SER A 115 1.40 -19.44 -11.15
C SER A 115 2.77 -19.73 -10.53
N PRO A 116 3.40 -18.78 -9.81
CA PRO A 116 4.62 -19.06 -9.04
C PRO A 116 4.46 -20.26 -8.09
N SER A 117 3.23 -20.56 -7.68
CA SER A 117 2.88 -21.69 -6.83
C SER A 117 3.01 -23.06 -7.50
N PHE A 118 3.12 -23.15 -8.82
CA PHE A 118 3.30 -24.44 -9.49
C PHE A 118 4.73 -24.97 -9.43
N TRP A 119 5.72 -24.06 -9.54
CA TRP A 119 7.15 -24.41 -9.55
C TRP A 119 7.79 -24.48 -8.18
N TRP A 120 7.09 -24.02 -7.19
CA TRP A 120 7.47 -24.04 -5.80
C TRP A 120 6.32 -24.62 -4.99
N PRO A 121 6.59 -25.44 -3.93
CA PRO A 121 5.51 -25.83 -3.03
C PRO A 121 4.73 -24.60 -2.65
N SER A 122 3.41 -24.67 -2.77
CA SER A 122 2.54 -23.50 -2.74
C SER A 122 2.95 -22.56 -1.60
N PRO A 123 2.79 -21.24 -1.71
CA PRO A 123 3.09 -20.30 -0.64
C PRO A 123 2.46 -20.68 0.69
N GLU A 124 1.44 -21.54 0.64
CA GLU A 124 0.75 -22.13 1.78
C GLU A 124 1.64 -23.09 2.60
N TRP A 125 2.60 -23.78 1.98
CA TRP A 125 3.50 -24.72 2.66
C TRP A 125 4.83 -24.10 3.13
N VAL A 126 5.27 -23.01 2.50
CA VAL A 126 6.51 -22.31 2.86
C VAL A 126 6.15 -20.95 3.47
N PRO A 127 6.45 -20.72 4.76
CA PRO A 127 6.07 -19.48 5.47
C PRO A 127 6.49 -18.19 4.78
N LEU A 128 7.60 -18.20 4.04
CA LEU A 128 8.19 -17.05 3.36
C LEU A 128 7.96 -17.06 1.84
N GLY A 129 7.38 -18.15 1.30
CA GLY A 129 7.19 -18.32 -0.13
C GLY A 129 8.51 -18.25 -0.92
N HIS A 130 8.41 -17.81 -2.18
CA HIS A 130 9.57 -17.66 -3.07
C HIS A 130 10.58 -16.58 -2.60
N HIS A 131 10.18 -15.65 -1.74
CA HIS A 131 11.06 -14.64 -1.17
C HIS A 131 12.15 -15.19 -0.26
N SER A 132 12.03 -16.46 0.19
CA SER A 132 13.10 -17.15 0.91
C SER A 132 14.37 -17.29 0.07
N LEU A 133 14.26 -17.39 -1.24
CA LEU A 133 15.38 -17.49 -2.18
C LEU A 133 16.15 -16.18 -2.35
N GLU A 134 15.56 -15.06 -2.01
CA GLU A 134 16.18 -13.73 -2.09
C GLU A 134 17.09 -13.46 -0.88
N ILE A 135 16.82 -14.10 0.27
CA ILE A 135 17.51 -13.85 1.55
C ILE A 135 19.05 -13.90 1.42
N PRO A 136 19.68 -14.92 0.81
CA PRO A 136 21.15 -14.99 0.74
C PRO A 136 21.75 -13.83 -0.06
N HIS A 137 21.08 -13.40 -1.14
CA HIS A 137 21.55 -12.29 -1.96
C HIS A 137 21.38 -10.96 -1.23
N ALA A 138 20.19 -10.71 -0.63
CA ALA A 138 19.91 -9.52 0.15
C ALA A 138 20.88 -9.34 1.32
N LEU A 139 21.20 -10.43 2.05
CA LEU A 139 22.23 -10.44 3.10
C LEU A 139 23.60 -10.07 2.54
N GLY A 140 24.00 -10.64 1.41
CA GLY A 140 25.27 -10.31 0.77
C GLY A 140 25.36 -8.84 0.38
N ALA A 141 24.28 -8.26 -0.17
CA ALA A 141 24.21 -6.85 -0.53
C ALA A 141 24.26 -5.94 0.71
N ALA A 142 23.45 -6.22 1.72
CA ALA A 142 23.42 -5.43 2.95
C ALA A 142 24.77 -5.50 3.71
N ARG A 143 25.43 -6.66 3.76
CA ARG A 143 26.78 -6.81 4.34
C ARG A 143 27.80 -5.94 3.63
N ARG A 144 27.75 -5.84 2.30
CA ARG A 144 28.66 -4.94 1.56
C ARG A 144 28.45 -3.49 1.99
N ILE A 145 27.22 -3.04 2.14
CA ILE A 145 26.90 -1.70 2.62
C ILE A 145 27.43 -1.50 4.04
N LEU A 146 27.12 -2.36 4.99
CA LEU A 146 27.47 -2.25 6.39
C LEU A 146 28.97 -2.36 6.67
N ARG A 147 29.73 -3.05 5.81
CA ARG A 147 31.22 -3.12 5.92
C ARG A 147 31.92 -1.91 5.37
N THR A 148 31.30 -1.17 4.46
CA THR A 148 31.89 0.04 3.87
C THR A 148 31.51 1.30 4.61
N GLU A 149 30.39 1.29 5.36
CA GLU A 149 29.84 2.46 5.99
C GLU A 149 29.10 2.09 7.29
N ARG A 150 29.42 2.79 8.38
CA ARG A 150 28.72 2.61 9.65
C ARG A 150 27.29 3.11 9.55
N HIS A 151 26.34 2.32 10.04
CA HIS A 151 24.93 2.70 10.23
C HIS A 151 24.56 2.58 11.71
N ASP A 152 23.66 3.45 12.16
CA ASP A 152 23.25 3.54 13.56
C ASP A 152 21.92 2.81 13.82
N ALA A 153 21.16 2.53 12.78
CA ALA A 153 19.89 1.78 12.84
C ALA A 153 19.63 1.00 11.57
N ILE A 154 18.92 -0.13 11.72
CA ILE A 154 18.35 -0.92 10.62
C ILE A 154 16.82 -0.86 10.75
N LEU A 155 16.14 -0.30 9.74
CA LEU A 155 14.69 -0.31 9.61
C LEU A 155 14.30 -1.29 8.51
N VAL A 156 13.31 -2.15 8.78
CA VAL A 156 12.84 -3.16 7.81
C VAL A 156 11.38 -2.91 7.48
N ASN A 157 11.08 -2.61 6.21
CA ASN A 157 9.72 -2.62 5.70
C ASN A 157 9.31 -4.05 5.37
N CYS A 158 8.30 -4.54 6.10
CA CYS A 158 7.88 -5.93 6.03
C CYS A 158 6.69 -6.10 5.10
N ASP A 159 6.98 -6.44 3.89
CA ASP A 159 6.25 -7.10 2.82
C ASP A 159 7.19 -7.12 1.61
N PRO A 160 7.82 -8.23 1.36
CA PRO A 160 7.64 -9.58 1.92
C PRO A 160 8.21 -9.78 3.34
N HIS A 161 7.60 -10.69 4.11
CA HIS A 161 8.03 -11.00 5.50
C HIS A 161 9.43 -11.64 5.59
N ALA A 162 9.98 -12.12 4.48
CA ALA A 162 11.37 -12.58 4.40
C ALA A 162 12.39 -11.50 4.82
N ALA A 163 12.04 -10.23 4.64
CA ALA A 163 12.87 -9.10 5.05
C ALA A 163 13.11 -9.05 6.57
N LEU A 164 12.16 -9.54 7.39
CA LEU A 164 12.33 -9.67 8.85
C LEU A 164 13.59 -10.48 9.21
N LEU A 165 13.78 -11.60 8.53
CA LEU A 165 14.95 -12.47 8.78
C LEU A 165 16.25 -11.82 8.34
N VAL A 166 16.23 -11.11 7.22
CA VAL A 166 17.41 -10.35 6.74
C VAL A 166 17.81 -9.31 7.80
N GLY A 167 16.85 -8.50 8.27
CA GLY A 167 17.09 -7.51 9.33
C GLY A 167 17.60 -8.14 10.61
N GLN A 168 16.99 -9.25 11.07
CA GLN A 168 17.41 -9.97 12.28
C GLN A 168 18.85 -10.45 12.18
N MET A 169 19.24 -11.11 11.07
CA MET A 169 20.60 -11.64 10.90
C MET A 169 21.64 -10.53 10.85
N LEU A 170 21.34 -9.41 10.18
CA LEU A 170 22.24 -8.25 10.12
C LEU A 170 22.39 -7.56 11.46
N SER A 171 21.30 -7.37 12.21
CA SER A 171 21.35 -6.79 13.55
C SER A 171 22.20 -7.64 14.50
N GLN A 172 22.08 -8.96 14.44
CA GLN A 172 22.90 -9.88 15.23
C GLN A 172 24.38 -9.85 14.83
N GLU A 173 24.68 -9.78 13.52
CA GLU A 173 26.06 -9.81 13.01
C GLU A 173 26.81 -8.50 13.29
N PHE A 174 26.13 -7.36 13.18
CA PHE A 174 26.76 -6.04 13.28
C PHE A 174 26.48 -5.29 14.59
N GLY A 175 25.63 -5.82 15.47
CA GLY A 175 25.27 -5.17 16.73
C GLY A 175 24.44 -3.87 16.56
N ILE A 176 23.74 -3.72 15.43
CA ILE A 176 22.99 -2.50 15.10
C ILE A 176 21.55 -2.64 15.56
N PRO A 177 20.96 -1.63 16.23
CA PRO A 177 19.54 -1.61 16.61
C PRO A 177 18.61 -1.89 15.43
N LEU A 178 17.61 -2.76 15.65
CA LEU A 178 16.69 -3.25 14.63
C LEU A 178 15.27 -2.76 14.87
N PHE A 179 14.63 -2.25 13.82
CA PHE A 179 13.25 -1.78 13.82
C PHE A 179 12.48 -2.50 12.70
N HIS A 180 11.33 -3.05 13.03
CA HIS A 180 10.43 -3.65 12.04
C HIS A 180 9.23 -2.76 11.79
N ASP A 181 8.96 -2.42 10.53
CA ASP A 181 7.77 -1.69 10.07
C ASP A 181 6.85 -2.65 9.32
N LEU A 182 5.85 -3.20 10.02
CA LEU A 182 4.88 -4.15 9.47
C LEU A 182 3.71 -3.41 8.84
N ARG A 183 3.70 -3.38 7.51
CA ARG A 183 2.58 -2.82 6.78
C ARG A 183 1.31 -3.70 6.91
N ASP A 184 1.48 -5.01 6.92
CA ASP A 184 0.42 -5.99 7.09
C ASP A 184 0.79 -7.00 8.18
N PRO A 185 -0.15 -7.43 9.05
CA PRO A 185 0.10 -8.48 10.03
C PRO A 185 0.49 -9.80 9.36
N TRP A 186 1.38 -10.55 9.99
CA TRP A 186 1.82 -11.86 9.48
C TRP A 186 1.19 -13.03 10.25
N SER A 187 1.58 -13.22 11.52
CA SER A 187 1.07 -14.33 12.35
C SER A 187 -0.39 -14.15 12.75
N VAL A 188 -0.76 -12.91 13.13
CA VAL A 188 -2.11 -12.57 13.61
C VAL A 188 -3.09 -12.19 12.51
N CYS A 189 -2.69 -12.22 11.22
CA CYS A 189 -3.60 -11.95 10.11
C CYS A 189 -4.71 -13.01 10.05
N GLU A 190 -5.92 -12.63 10.40
CA GLU A 190 -7.06 -13.54 10.57
C GLU A 190 -7.35 -14.38 9.31
N LEU A 191 -7.38 -13.73 8.14
CA LEU A 191 -7.62 -14.43 6.87
C LEU A 191 -6.54 -15.48 6.58
N ARG A 192 -5.26 -15.07 6.64
CA ARG A 192 -4.15 -15.97 6.36
C ARG A 192 -4.01 -17.08 7.41
N ARG A 193 -4.37 -16.80 8.66
CA ARG A 193 -4.27 -17.77 9.76
C ARG A 193 -5.30 -18.90 9.60
N ARG A 194 -6.50 -18.59 9.11
CA ARG A 194 -7.54 -19.59 8.83
C ARG A 194 -7.14 -20.53 7.69
N GLU A 195 -6.49 -20.01 6.66
CA GLU A 195 -6.08 -20.77 5.46
C GLU A 195 -4.83 -21.63 5.69
N ARG A 196 -3.98 -21.30 6.66
CA ARG A 196 -2.70 -21.98 6.90
C ARG A 196 -2.86 -23.28 7.69
N PRO A 197 -2.18 -24.39 7.27
CA PRO A 197 -2.05 -25.60 8.08
C PRO A 197 -1.39 -25.33 9.45
N ALA A 198 -1.64 -26.19 10.44
CA ALA A 198 -1.14 -25.99 11.81
C ALA A 198 0.39 -25.87 11.89
N LEU A 199 1.12 -26.73 11.14
CA LEU A 199 2.58 -26.68 11.07
C LEU A 199 3.08 -25.33 10.52
N GLN A 200 2.43 -24.81 9.50
CA GLN A 200 2.82 -23.52 8.92
C GLN A 200 2.50 -22.36 9.87
N ARG A 201 1.36 -22.41 10.59
CA ARG A 201 1.07 -21.42 11.64
C ARG A 201 2.17 -21.42 12.70
N TRP A 202 2.54 -22.59 13.19
CA TRP A 202 3.62 -22.75 14.18
C TRP A 202 4.96 -22.21 13.67
N LEU A 203 5.33 -22.50 12.41
CA LEU A 203 6.55 -21.97 11.81
C LEU A 203 6.52 -20.44 11.68
N VAL A 204 5.42 -19.87 11.24
CA VAL A 204 5.23 -18.41 11.15
C VAL A 204 5.37 -17.78 12.52
N ASP A 205 4.62 -18.28 13.51
CA ASP A 205 4.66 -17.76 14.89
C ASP A 205 6.09 -17.84 15.47
N ARG A 206 6.82 -18.92 15.20
CA ARG A 206 8.19 -19.09 15.67
C ARG A 206 9.19 -18.14 14.99
N LEU A 207 9.09 -17.96 13.67
CA LEU A 207 9.97 -17.06 12.92
C LEU A 207 9.73 -15.61 13.30
N GLU A 208 8.47 -15.20 13.35
CA GLU A 208 8.09 -13.83 13.72
C GLU A 208 8.46 -13.51 15.16
N ARG A 209 8.15 -14.40 16.12
CA ARG A 209 8.58 -14.26 17.52
C ARG A 209 10.08 -14.03 17.64
N ARG A 210 10.88 -14.81 16.92
CA ARG A 210 12.34 -14.70 16.95
C ARG A 210 12.82 -13.37 16.38
N ALA A 211 12.20 -12.89 15.29
CA ALA A 211 12.51 -11.60 14.70
C ALA A 211 12.13 -10.45 15.64
N PHE A 212 10.96 -10.53 16.31
CA PHE A 212 10.51 -9.50 17.23
C PHE A 212 11.29 -9.48 18.55
N ALA A 213 11.76 -10.64 19.05
CA ALA A 213 12.58 -10.70 20.24
C ALA A 213 13.91 -9.94 20.05
N GLN A 214 14.45 -9.92 18.82
CA GLN A 214 15.69 -9.21 18.46
C GLN A 214 15.43 -7.71 18.18
N ALA A 215 14.20 -7.32 17.82
CA ALA A 215 13.90 -5.95 17.46
C ALA A 215 13.86 -5.03 18.68
N SER A 216 14.41 -3.83 18.53
CA SER A 216 14.26 -2.72 19.48
C SER A 216 12.84 -2.19 19.50
N ALA A 217 12.20 -2.14 18.32
CA ALA A 217 10.78 -1.79 18.19
C ALA A 217 10.13 -2.49 16.98
N VAL A 218 8.83 -2.76 17.11
CA VAL A 218 7.95 -3.29 16.08
C VAL A 218 6.83 -2.28 15.84
N ILE A 219 6.75 -1.77 14.62
CA ILE A 219 5.82 -0.71 14.24
C ILE A 219 4.70 -1.34 13.40
N LEU A 220 3.47 -1.16 13.82
CA LEU A 220 2.26 -1.66 13.17
C LEU A 220 1.52 -0.50 12.48
N ASN A 221 0.70 -0.80 11.48
CA ASN A 221 0.01 0.24 10.71
C ASN A 221 -1.42 0.54 11.18
N THR A 222 -1.96 -0.21 12.15
CA THR A 222 -3.30 0.01 12.72
C THR A 222 -3.28 -0.24 14.24
N GLU A 223 -4.20 0.39 14.97
CA GLU A 223 -4.40 0.13 16.41
C GLU A 223 -4.88 -1.29 16.64
N THR A 224 -5.79 -1.78 15.79
CA THR A 224 -6.27 -3.17 15.86
C THR A 224 -5.11 -4.17 15.75
N ALA A 225 -4.17 -3.96 14.81
CA ALA A 225 -3.00 -4.81 14.70
C ALA A 225 -2.10 -4.71 15.95
N LEU A 226 -1.93 -3.50 16.52
CA LEU A 226 -1.17 -3.30 17.76
C LEU A 226 -1.78 -4.10 18.92
N GLU A 227 -3.09 -4.02 19.10
CA GLU A 227 -3.80 -4.76 20.14
C GLU A 227 -3.70 -6.28 19.94
N ASP A 228 -3.87 -6.76 18.71
CA ASP A 228 -3.77 -8.17 18.36
C ASP A 228 -2.35 -8.71 18.63
N TYR A 229 -1.30 -7.97 18.27
CA TYR A 229 0.08 -8.37 18.52
C TYR A 229 0.45 -8.33 19.99
N ARG A 230 0.03 -7.33 20.75
CA ARG A 230 0.24 -7.28 22.21
C ARG A 230 -0.45 -8.43 22.93
N ARG A 231 -1.62 -8.84 22.46
CA ARG A 231 -2.34 -10.00 22.99
C ARG A 231 -1.67 -11.31 22.61
N HIS A 232 -1.20 -11.43 21.35
CA HIS A 232 -0.57 -12.64 20.83
C HIS A 232 0.82 -12.89 21.43
N TYR A 233 1.58 -11.84 21.70
CA TYR A 233 2.90 -11.87 22.33
C TYR A 233 2.86 -11.20 23.72
N ALA A 234 1.92 -11.59 24.57
CA ALA A 234 1.73 -11.02 25.90
C ALA A 234 2.94 -11.19 26.85
N ASP A 235 3.86 -12.09 26.52
CA ASP A 235 5.13 -12.32 27.20
C ASP A 235 6.26 -11.37 26.75
N MET A 236 6.04 -10.60 25.70
CA MET A 236 6.98 -9.55 25.26
C MET A 236 6.63 -8.20 25.89
N PRO A 237 7.62 -7.32 26.14
CA PRO A 237 7.38 -5.97 26.64
C PRO A 237 6.42 -5.21 25.73
N PRO A 238 5.27 -4.70 26.23
CA PRO A 238 4.26 -4.03 25.40
C PRO A 238 4.77 -2.73 24.77
N GLU A 239 5.78 -2.08 25.37
CA GLU A 239 6.47 -0.90 24.87
C GLU A 239 7.30 -1.16 23.62
N ARG A 240 7.60 -2.41 23.30
CA ARG A 240 8.22 -2.81 22.04
C ARG A 240 7.32 -2.56 20.84
N PHE A 241 6.01 -2.62 21.05
CA PHE A 241 5.02 -2.51 19.98
C PHE A 241 4.48 -1.08 19.91
N HIS A 242 4.74 -0.45 18.78
CA HIS A 242 4.26 0.88 18.43
C HIS A 242 3.29 0.81 17.26
N PHE A 243 2.56 1.90 16.99
CA PHE A 243 1.86 2.00 15.74
C PHE A 243 2.09 3.36 15.07
N ILE A 244 2.26 3.29 13.76
CA ILE A 244 2.27 4.46 12.87
C ILE A 244 1.37 4.11 11.70
N ARG A 245 0.24 4.77 11.58
CA ARG A 245 -0.70 4.55 10.48
C ARG A 245 -0.02 4.78 9.12
N ASN A 246 -0.55 4.17 8.06
CA ASN A 246 -0.28 4.67 6.74
C ASN A 246 -0.71 6.15 6.68
N HIS A 247 -0.20 6.89 5.71
CA HIS A 247 -0.35 8.33 5.66
C HIS A 247 -0.41 8.83 4.23
N GLY A 248 -1.09 9.95 4.02
CA GLY A 248 -1.07 10.69 2.77
C GLY A 248 0.15 11.61 2.66
N ASP A 249 0.44 12.10 1.47
CA ASP A 249 1.47 13.12 1.23
C ASP A 249 0.98 14.05 0.11
N ALA A 250 0.33 15.14 0.50
CA ALA A 250 -0.27 16.08 -0.44
C ALA A 250 0.75 16.59 -1.46
N ALA A 251 1.94 16.99 -1.01
CA ALA A 251 3.00 17.50 -1.88
C ALA A 251 3.55 16.43 -2.85
N LEU A 252 3.44 15.13 -2.52
CA LEU A 252 3.85 14.05 -3.42
C LEU A 252 2.85 13.84 -4.56
N ILE A 253 1.58 14.06 -4.31
CA ILE A 253 0.49 13.74 -5.24
C ILE A 253 -0.04 14.97 -5.99
N GLU A 254 0.46 16.17 -5.74
CA GLU A 254 0.15 17.40 -6.46
C GLU A 254 0.92 17.46 -7.77
N GLY A 255 0.28 17.03 -8.86
CA GLY A 255 0.87 17.10 -10.19
C GLY A 255 -0.19 17.02 -11.28
N GLY A 256 0.05 17.72 -12.39
CA GLY A 256 -0.86 17.73 -13.53
C GLY A 256 -2.07 18.66 -13.34
N SER A 257 -2.86 18.77 -14.41
CA SER A 257 -4.11 19.49 -14.44
C SER A 257 -5.13 18.64 -15.18
N PHE A 258 -6.34 18.58 -14.65
CA PHE A 258 -7.41 17.74 -15.19
C PHE A 258 -8.69 18.57 -15.35
N PRO A 259 -9.42 18.39 -16.46
CA PRO A 259 -10.70 19.05 -16.64
C PRO A 259 -11.71 18.52 -15.60
N ARG A 260 -12.57 19.41 -15.13
CA ARG A 260 -13.67 19.04 -14.24
C ARG A 260 -14.92 18.74 -15.08
N ASP A 261 -15.61 17.66 -14.77
CA ASP A 261 -16.90 17.34 -15.38
C ASP A 261 -17.98 18.34 -14.94
N GLU A 262 -18.99 18.54 -15.75
CA GLU A 262 -20.13 19.41 -15.40
C GLU A 262 -21.08 18.72 -14.42
N ARG A 263 -21.08 17.39 -14.35
CA ARG A 263 -21.86 16.60 -13.39
C ARG A 263 -21.20 16.57 -12.02
N PHE A 264 -21.99 16.27 -11.00
CA PHE A 264 -21.43 15.90 -9.69
C PHE A 264 -20.63 14.59 -9.82
N THR A 265 -19.35 14.64 -9.53
CA THR A 265 -18.44 13.52 -9.73
C THR A 265 -18.11 12.84 -8.41
N ALA A 266 -18.63 11.63 -8.20
CA ALA A 266 -18.11 10.72 -7.19
C ALA A 266 -16.94 9.93 -7.77
N LEU A 267 -15.75 10.00 -7.16
CA LEU A 267 -14.54 9.41 -7.67
C LEU A 267 -14.11 8.16 -6.87
N PHE A 268 -14.00 7.04 -7.54
CA PHE A 268 -13.41 5.82 -7.02
C PHE A 268 -12.03 5.59 -7.67
N LEU A 269 -10.96 5.73 -6.87
CA LEU A 269 -9.60 5.44 -7.33
C LEU A 269 -9.30 3.94 -7.24
N GLY A 270 -9.07 3.28 -8.38
CA GLY A 270 -8.63 1.90 -8.48
C GLY A 270 -9.64 0.96 -9.13
N ASN A 271 -9.31 -0.33 -9.15
CA ASN A 271 -10.10 -1.35 -9.82
C ASN A 271 -11.28 -1.80 -8.93
N PHE A 272 -12.44 -1.97 -9.51
CA PHE A 272 -13.48 -2.82 -8.94
C PHE A 272 -12.98 -4.26 -8.95
N ARG A 273 -12.87 -4.89 -7.78
CA ARG A 273 -12.39 -6.27 -7.67
C ARG A 273 -13.55 -7.25 -7.77
N ARG A 274 -13.24 -8.43 -8.33
CA ARG A 274 -14.14 -9.56 -8.46
C ARG A 274 -14.56 -10.04 -7.07
N TYR A 275 -15.85 -10.15 -6.79
CA TYR A 275 -16.51 -10.83 -5.68
C TYR A 275 -16.99 -10.05 -4.46
N VAL A 276 -16.56 -8.84 -4.12
CA VAL A 276 -17.02 -8.18 -2.87
C VAL A 276 -17.00 -6.65 -2.92
N GLU A 277 -16.47 -6.03 -3.97
CA GLU A 277 -16.21 -4.60 -3.92
C GLU A 277 -16.85 -3.89 -5.11
N GLY A 278 -17.98 -3.28 -4.88
CA GLY A 278 -18.61 -2.40 -5.85
C GLY A 278 -20.11 -2.62 -6.05
N ASP A 279 -20.63 -3.82 -5.80
CA ASP A 279 -22.06 -4.11 -6.00
C ASP A 279 -22.92 -3.23 -5.11
N GLU A 280 -22.49 -2.99 -3.88
CA GLU A 280 -23.14 -2.10 -2.90
C GLU A 280 -23.21 -0.65 -3.40
N LEU A 281 -22.18 -0.17 -4.09
CA LEU A 281 -22.20 1.14 -4.72
C LEU A 281 -23.15 1.20 -5.90
N LEU A 282 -23.25 0.12 -6.70
CA LEU A 282 -24.15 0.06 -7.85
C LEU A 282 -25.61 0.02 -7.39
N GLU A 283 -25.91 -0.73 -6.33
CA GLU A 283 -27.24 -0.74 -5.70
C GLU A 283 -27.61 0.62 -5.11
N ALA A 284 -26.66 1.31 -4.46
CA ALA A 284 -26.87 2.66 -3.97
C ALA A 284 -27.10 3.67 -5.11
N LEU A 285 -26.43 3.51 -6.27
CA LEU A 285 -26.72 4.32 -7.46
C LEU A 285 -28.14 4.07 -8.00
N ALA A 286 -28.64 2.82 -7.96
CA ALA A 286 -30.01 2.52 -8.36
C ALA A 286 -31.01 3.22 -7.44
N LEU A 287 -30.77 3.20 -6.13
CA LEU A 287 -31.60 3.91 -5.16
C LEU A 287 -31.54 5.45 -5.36
N LEU A 288 -30.39 6.01 -5.67
CA LEU A 288 -30.25 7.44 -6.03
C LEU A 288 -31.10 7.79 -7.26
N LYS A 289 -31.07 6.94 -8.29
CA LYS A 289 -31.85 7.12 -9.51
C LYS A 289 -33.34 7.04 -9.23
N GLU A 290 -33.80 6.11 -8.41
CA GLU A 290 -35.20 6.02 -7.96
C GLU A 290 -35.65 7.28 -7.21
N ARG A 291 -34.75 7.95 -6.51
CA ARG A 291 -34.99 9.21 -5.81
C ARG A 291 -34.89 10.46 -6.71
N GLY A 292 -34.68 10.25 -8.01
CA GLY A 292 -34.70 11.34 -9.00
C GLY A 292 -33.36 11.92 -9.39
N VAL A 293 -32.23 11.36 -8.93
CA VAL A 293 -30.90 11.79 -9.36
C VAL A 293 -30.57 11.17 -10.72
N SER A 294 -30.41 12.00 -11.75
CA SER A 294 -30.20 11.54 -13.12
C SER A 294 -28.71 11.39 -13.46
N GLU A 295 -28.42 10.65 -14.56
CA GLU A 295 -27.08 10.51 -15.12
C GLU A 295 -26.52 11.81 -15.72
N GLN A 296 -27.35 12.82 -15.96
CA GLN A 296 -26.94 14.17 -16.35
C GLN A 296 -26.46 15.01 -15.16
N GLN A 297 -26.87 14.65 -13.94
CA GLN A 297 -26.54 15.39 -12.71
C GLN A 297 -25.40 14.75 -11.95
N PHE A 298 -25.27 13.41 -12.02
CA PHE A 298 -24.34 12.64 -11.19
C PHE A 298 -23.70 11.50 -11.98
N HIS A 299 -22.44 11.23 -11.69
CA HIS A 299 -21.78 9.99 -12.11
C HIS A 299 -20.75 9.48 -11.11
N LEU A 300 -20.55 8.17 -11.11
CA LEU A 300 -19.42 7.51 -10.42
C LEU A 300 -18.29 7.27 -11.43
N LEU A 301 -17.19 8.00 -11.26
CA LEU A 301 -15.98 7.88 -12.06
C LEU A 301 -15.04 6.85 -11.44
N VAL A 302 -14.77 5.76 -12.14
CA VAL A 302 -13.85 4.68 -11.71
C VAL A 302 -12.58 4.79 -12.55
N THR A 303 -11.43 5.08 -11.92
CA THR A 303 -10.14 5.23 -12.64
C THR A 303 -9.39 3.94 -12.87
N GLY A 304 -10.00 2.82 -12.64
CA GLY A 304 -9.43 1.51 -12.84
C GLY A 304 -10.31 0.64 -13.71
N ARG A 305 -9.98 -0.66 -13.73
CA ARG A 305 -10.76 -1.62 -14.49
C ARG A 305 -12.11 -1.87 -13.81
N LEU A 306 -13.18 -1.72 -14.57
CA LEU A 306 -14.51 -2.19 -14.22
C LEU A 306 -14.70 -3.59 -14.85
N PRO A 307 -14.85 -4.68 -14.06
CA PRO A 307 -15.06 -6.02 -14.59
C PRO A 307 -16.34 -6.11 -15.43
N ALA A 308 -16.38 -7.05 -16.38
CA ALA A 308 -17.57 -7.25 -17.23
C ALA A 308 -18.82 -7.61 -16.40
N GLU A 309 -18.62 -8.36 -15.31
CA GLU A 309 -19.70 -8.72 -14.38
C GLU A 309 -20.31 -7.49 -13.68
N ALA A 310 -19.48 -6.53 -13.26
CA ALA A 310 -19.96 -5.29 -12.64
C ALA A 310 -20.69 -4.41 -13.65
N ARG A 311 -20.23 -4.35 -14.92
CA ARG A 311 -20.95 -3.66 -16.00
C ARG A 311 -22.31 -4.28 -16.26
N ALA A 312 -22.37 -5.61 -16.40
CA ALA A 312 -23.62 -6.33 -16.60
C ALA A 312 -24.59 -6.17 -15.40
N PHE A 313 -24.04 -6.04 -14.18
CA PHE A 313 -24.85 -5.75 -13.00
C PHE A 313 -25.41 -4.34 -13.04
N ALA A 314 -24.61 -3.35 -13.39
CA ALA A 314 -25.05 -1.97 -13.56
C ALA A 314 -26.12 -1.81 -14.67
N GLU A 315 -26.00 -2.58 -15.77
CA GLU A 315 -27.00 -2.65 -16.82
C GLU A 315 -28.34 -3.20 -16.30
N ARG A 316 -28.31 -4.29 -15.53
CA ARG A 316 -29.52 -4.87 -14.91
C ARG A 316 -30.20 -3.91 -13.95
N LEU A 317 -29.43 -3.12 -13.20
CA LEU A 317 -29.94 -2.09 -12.29
C LEU A 317 -30.36 -0.79 -13.02
N GLY A 318 -30.11 -0.69 -14.33
CA GLY A 318 -30.42 0.50 -15.11
C GLY A 318 -29.56 1.72 -14.80
N VAL A 319 -28.38 1.53 -14.19
CA VAL A 319 -27.47 2.62 -13.76
C VAL A 319 -26.18 2.70 -14.57
N ALA A 320 -26.04 1.92 -15.64
CA ALA A 320 -24.83 1.90 -16.48
C ALA A 320 -24.44 3.30 -16.99
N ALA A 321 -25.41 4.20 -17.29
CA ALA A 321 -25.17 5.55 -17.73
C ALA A 321 -24.61 6.47 -16.62
N MET A 322 -24.80 6.11 -15.35
CA MET A 322 -24.21 6.80 -14.19
C MET A 322 -22.78 6.35 -13.89
N LEU A 323 -22.22 5.38 -14.64
CA LEU A 323 -20.85 4.92 -14.49
C LEU A 323 -19.95 5.47 -15.60
N THR A 324 -18.80 5.96 -15.21
CA THR A 324 -17.75 6.38 -16.16
C THR A 324 -16.46 5.66 -15.83
N GLU A 325 -15.87 4.98 -16.81
CA GLU A 325 -14.55 4.36 -16.66
C GLU A 325 -13.49 5.37 -17.12
N GLY A 326 -12.66 5.81 -16.18
CA GLY A 326 -11.58 6.74 -16.43
C GLY A 326 -10.26 6.05 -16.76
N ALA A 327 -9.34 6.80 -17.34
CA ALA A 327 -7.99 6.33 -17.59
C ALA A 327 -7.20 6.14 -16.28
N PHE A 328 -6.12 5.35 -16.36
CA PHE A 328 -5.15 5.24 -15.27
C PHE A 328 -4.50 6.61 -15.01
N VAL A 329 -4.43 7.01 -13.74
CA VAL A 329 -3.78 8.24 -13.29
C VAL A 329 -2.48 7.87 -12.56
N PRO A 330 -1.32 8.40 -12.97
CA PRO A 330 -0.06 8.23 -12.24
C PRO A 330 -0.18 8.72 -10.79
N TYR A 331 0.49 8.03 -9.86
CA TYR A 331 0.33 8.32 -8.43
C TYR A 331 0.61 9.80 -8.07
N ARG A 332 1.63 10.41 -8.68
CA ARG A 332 1.96 11.83 -8.45
C ARG A 332 0.91 12.82 -8.93
N GLN A 333 -0.06 12.39 -9.71
CA GLN A 333 -1.12 13.23 -10.26
C GLN A 333 -2.49 12.99 -9.58
N ILE A 334 -2.59 12.00 -8.69
CA ILE A 334 -3.88 11.65 -8.09
C ILE A 334 -4.45 12.76 -7.21
N GLY A 335 -3.62 13.61 -6.59
CA GLY A 335 -4.09 14.73 -5.78
C GLY A 335 -4.81 15.77 -6.61
N SER A 336 -4.20 16.23 -7.70
CA SER A 336 -4.85 17.16 -8.64
C SER A 336 -6.06 16.51 -9.30
N PHE A 337 -6.02 15.21 -9.58
CA PHE A 337 -7.17 14.50 -10.09
C PHE A 337 -8.31 14.40 -9.07
N MET A 338 -8.03 14.12 -7.80
CA MET A 338 -9.02 14.14 -6.72
C MET A 338 -9.70 15.51 -6.55
N GLN A 339 -8.99 16.60 -6.86
CA GLN A 339 -9.59 17.95 -6.80
C GLN A 339 -10.65 18.19 -7.87
N THR A 340 -10.69 17.40 -8.95
CA THR A 340 -11.78 17.48 -9.94
C THR A 340 -13.07 16.80 -9.49
N ALA A 341 -13.00 15.95 -8.47
CA ALA A 341 -14.15 15.28 -7.90
C ALA A 341 -14.89 16.16 -6.87
N ASP A 342 -16.11 15.79 -6.57
CA ASP A 342 -16.95 16.38 -5.54
C ASP A 342 -17.07 15.47 -4.31
N LEU A 343 -16.94 14.16 -4.51
CA LEU A 343 -16.94 13.14 -3.46
C LEU A 343 -15.88 12.08 -3.77
N LEU A 344 -15.04 11.74 -2.80
CA LEU A 344 -14.09 10.62 -2.92
C LEU A 344 -14.69 9.36 -2.30
N VAL A 345 -14.72 8.27 -3.05
CA VAL A 345 -15.35 7.01 -2.63
C VAL A 345 -14.30 5.92 -2.47
N ALA A 346 -14.31 5.23 -1.34
CA ALA A 346 -13.48 4.06 -1.10
C ALA A 346 -14.32 2.88 -0.60
N LEU A 347 -13.89 1.68 -0.99
CA LEU A 347 -14.42 0.43 -0.48
C LEU A 347 -13.35 -0.29 0.30
N ASN A 348 -13.70 -0.91 1.40
CA ASN A 348 -12.83 -1.82 2.13
C ASN A 348 -13.51 -3.18 2.27
N ASN A 349 -12.75 -4.23 1.97
CA ASN A 349 -13.21 -5.59 2.19
C ASN A 349 -13.53 -5.82 3.67
N ARG A 350 -14.27 -6.88 3.96
CA ARG A 350 -14.62 -7.34 5.33
C ARG A 350 -13.39 -7.68 6.20
N THR A 351 -12.26 -6.99 6.04
CA THR A 351 -11.06 -7.15 6.86
C THR A 351 -10.99 -6.04 7.90
N LYS A 352 -10.92 -6.42 9.17
CA LYS A 352 -10.85 -5.49 10.31
C LYS A 352 -9.46 -4.91 10.56
N GLN A 353 -8.41 -5.56 10.03
CA GLN A 353 -7.01 -5.25 10.32
C GLN A 353 -6.33 -4.36 9.27
N ARG A 354 -7.02 -4.00 8.18
CA ARG A 354 -6.42 -3.25 7.06
C ARG A 354 -7.27 -2.06 6.70
N VAL A 355 -6.60 -0.93 6.52
CA VAL A 355 -7.19 0.27 5.93
C VAL A 355 -6.59 0.46 4.55
N PRO A 356 -7.42 0.60 3.48
CA PRO A 356 -6.91 0.82 2.14
C PRO A 356 -6.03 2.07 2.06
N ALA A 357 -4.90 1.99 1.35
CA ALA A 357 -3.96 3.11 1.26
C ALA A 357 -4.60 4.38 0.69
N LYS A 358 -5.56 4.23 -0.24
CA LYS A 358 -6.30 5.37 -0.84
C LYS A 358 -7.06 6.21 0.19
N VAL A 359 -7.51 5.61 1.31
CA VAL A 359 -8.18 6.36 2.38
C VAL A 359 -7.26 7.42 2.96
N TYR A 360 -5.97 7.12 3.11
CA TYR A 360 -5.00 8.09 3.60
C TYR A 360 -4.67 9.18 2.59
N ASP A 361 -4.71 8.87 1.28
CA ASP A 361 -4.56 9.88 0.24
C ASP A 361 -5.81 10.79 0.19
N TYR A 362 -7.01 10.26 0.47
CA TYR A 362 -8.24 11.04 0.60
C TYR A 362 -8.21 11.96 1.83
N LEU A 363 -7.58 11.53 2.92
CA LEU A 363 -7.46 12.31 4.15
C LEU A 363 -6.55 13.55 4.02
N VAL A 364 -5.73 13.64 2.98
CA VAL A 364 -4.94 14.84 2.65
C VAL A 364 -5.52 15.63 1.47
N SER A 365 -6.70 15.23 0.99
CA SER A 365 -7.47 15.96 -0.03
C SER A 365 -8.53 16.83 0.64
N PRO A 366 -8.82 18.03 0.10
CA PRO A 366 -9.88 18.90 0.65
C PRO A 366 -11.30 18.46 0.23
N ARG A 367 -11.51 17.25 -0.24
CA ARG A 367 -12.82 16.78 -0.71
C ARG A 367 -13.57 15.96 0.34
N PRO A 368 -14.91 16.03 0.37
CA PRO A 368 -15.74 15.09 1.10
C PRO A 368 -15.40 13.64 0.72
N MET A 369 -15.58 12.71 1.66
CA MET A 369 -15.29 11.30 1.40
C MET A 369 -16.32 10.36 1.97
N LEU A 370 -16.61 9.29 1.23
CA LEU A 370 -17.45 8.17 1.64
C LEU A 370 -16.62 6.90 1.64
N VAL A 371 -16.55 6.21 2.76
CA VAL A 371 -15.91 4.91 2.86
C VAL A 371 -16.95 3.85 3.20
N VAL A 372 -17.14 2.89 2.30
CA VAL A 372 -18.03 1.76 2.51
C VAL A 372 -17.23 0.62 3.13
N ALA A 373 -17.48 0.30 4.39
CA ALA A 373 -16.65 -0.62 5.15
C ALA A 373 -17.31 -1.10 6.44
N ASP A 374 -17.16 -2.37 6.75
CA ASP A 374 -17.44 -2.95 8.08
C ASP A 374 -16.14 -3.03 8.91
N ASN A 375 -15.40 -1.94 8.96
CA ASN A 375 -14.09 -1.89 9.59
C ASN A 375 -14.07 -0.88 10.75
N PRO A 376 -13.99 -1.35 12.02
CA PRO A 376 -14.00 -0.47 13.20
C PRO A 376 -12.80 0.48 13.24
N GLU A 377 -11.68 0.13 12.64
CA GLU A 377 -10.50 1.00 12.54
C GLU A 377 -10.81 2.23 11.67
N ILE A 378 -11.46 2.01 10.51
CA ILE A 378 -11.89 3.10 9.62
C ILE A 378 -12.94 3.97 10.29
N ALA A 379 -13.92 3.35 10.96
CA ALA A 379 -14.95 4.07 11.69
C ALA A 379 -14.35 4.99 12.77
N ARG A 380 -13.42 4.49 13.59
CA ARG A 380 -12.70 5.29 14.59
C ARG A 380 -11.89 6.43 13.99
N MET A 381 -11.22 6.17 12.86
CA MET A 381 -10.39 7.17 12.18
C MET A 381 -11.22 8.33 11.63
N LEU A 382 -12.37 8.04 11.06
CA LEU A 382 -13.17 9.03 10.34
C LEU A 382 -14.24 9.69 11.21
N ALA A 383 -14.64 9.09 12.33
CA ALA A 383 -15.65 9.64 13.23
C ALA A 383 -15.43 11.12 13.65
N PRO A 384 -14.21 11.59 13.95
CA PRO A 384 -13.98 12.98 14.34
C PRO A 384 -13.95 13.94 13.14
N LEU A 385 -14.00 13.45 11.90
CA LEU A 385 -13.80 14.25 10.71
C LEU A 385 -15.14 14.70 10.10
N LYS A 386 -15.22 15.96 9.72
CA LYS A 386 -16.39 16.49 9.02
C LYS A 386 -16.42 15.97 7.57
N GLN A 387 -17.64 15.77 7.03
CA GLN A 387 -17.89 15.29 5.66
C GLN A 387 -17.03 14.07 5.29
N ALA A 388 -16.93 13.12 6.24
CA ALA A 388 -16.28 11.83 6.09
C ALA A 388 -17.27 10.76 6.58
N TRP A 389 -18.03 10.18 5.66
CA TRP A 389 -19.04 9.18 5.98
C TRP A 389 -18.43 7.78 5.96
N VAL A 390 -18.82 6.96 6.94
CA VAL A 390 -18.56 5.52 6.94
C VAL A 390 -19.91 4.82 6.95
N ARG A 391 -20.11 3.88 6.01
CA ARG A 391 -21.32 3.06 5.92
C ARG A 391 -20.93 1.59 5.80
N GLY A 392 -21.74 0.74 6.41
CA GLY A 392 -21.56 -0.71 6.29
C GLY A 392 -21.77 -1.20 4.86
N LEU A 393 -21.20 -2.36 4.53
CA LEU A 393 -21.34 -2.97 3.20
C LEU A 393 -22.80 -3.32 2.88
N ASP A 394 -23.59 -3.71 3.89
CA ASP A 394 -24.99 -4.08 3.72
C ASP A 394 -25.95 -2.85 3.88
N ASP A 395 -25.41 -1.63 4.15
CA ASP A 395 -26.22 -0.40 4.37
C ASP A 395 -26.39 0.42 3.08
N ILE A 396 -27.05 -0.17 2.09
CA ILE A 396 -27.28 0.46 0.77
C ILE A 396 -27.98 1.83 0.91
N SER A 397 -28.99 1.90 1.79
CA SER A 397 -29.71 3.15 2.04
C SER A 397 -28.82 4.23 2.66
N GLY A 398 -27.97 3.86 3.62
CA GLY A 398 -27.00 4.77 4.21
C GLY A 398 -25.93 5.23 3.23
N ILE A 399 -25.49 4.35 2.31
CA ILE A 399 -24.56 4.72 1.21
C ILE A 399 -25.22 5.77 0.31
N ALA A 400 -26.46 5.53 -0.15
CA ALA A 400 -27.21 6.47 -0.97
C ALA A 400 -27.46 7.81 -0.25
N ASN A 401 -27.83 7.78 1.05
CA ASN A 401 -28.01 8.98 1.86
C ASN A 401 -26.72 9.81 1.94
N ALA A 402 -25.56 9.18 2.15
CA ALA A 402 -24.28 9.88 2.19
C ALA A 402 -23.93 10.52 0.84
N MET A 403 -24.29 9.89 -0.28
CA MET A 403 -24.14 10.48 -1.61
C MET A 403 -25.08 11.67 -1.81
N GLU A 404 -26.34 11.60 -1.37
CA GLU A 404 -27.28 12.72 -1.41
C GLU A 404 -26.81 13.88 -0.53
N GLU A 405 -26.36 13.61 0.69
CA GLU A 405 -25.77 14.64 1.56
C GLU A 405 -24.59 15.34 0.87
N ALA A 406 -23.71 14.58 0.19
CA ALA A 406 -22.61 15.16 -0.57
C ALA A 406 -23.09 16.02 -1.76
N ILE A 407 -24.12 15.59 -2.49
CA ILE A 407 -24.73 16.37 -3.58
C ILE A 407 -25.30 17.69 -3.03
N LEU A 408 -25.93 17.69 -1.86
CA LEU A 408 -26.48 18.87 -1.21
C LEU A 408 -25.42 19.88 -0.78
N LEU A 409 -24.18 19.44 -0.48
CA LEU A 409 -23.06 20.34 -0.22
C LEU A 409 -22.67 21.16 -1.46
N GLY A 410 -23.02 20.65 -2.63
CA GLY A 410 -22.72 21.27 -3.91
C GLY A 410 -21.36 20.90 -4.49
N ARG A 411 -21.21 21.20 -5.77
CA ARG A 411 -19.98 20.92 -6.52
C ARG A 411 -18.83 21.79 -6.02
N GLY A 412 -17.66 21.16 -5.89
CA GLY A 412 -16.45 21.85 -5.47
C GLY A 412 -16.37 22.16 -3.99
N PHE A 413 -17.28 21.67 -3.18
CA PHE A 413 -17.22 21.85 -1.74
C PHE A 413 -15.89 21.37 -1.18
N GLU A 414 -15.29 22.15 -0.29
CA GLU A 414 -13.98 21.84 0.31
C GLU A 414 -14.09 21.67 1.82
N VAL A 415 -13.30 20.71 2.31
CA VAL A 415 -13.21 20.39 3.74
C VAL A 415 -11.80 20.67 4.20
N ASP A 416 -11.63 21.37 5.31
CA ASP A 416 -10.32 21.52 5.94
C ASP A 416 -9.87 20.20 6.58
N ARG A 417 -8.78 19.64 6.06
CA ARG A 417 -8.14 18.41 6.54
C ARG A 417 -6.75 18.65 7.16
N THR A 418 -6.32 19.91 7.27
CA THR A 418 -4.96 20.27 7.71
C THR A 418 -4.61 19.75 9.10
N THR A 419 -5.60 19.57 9.97
CA THR A 419 -5.44 19.09 11.34
C THR A 419 -5.69 17.59 11.50
N SER A 420 -5.88 16.86 10.42
CA SER A 420 -6.21 15.42 10.50
C SER A 420 -5.10 14.56 11.12
N GLY A 421 -3.83 15.01 11.01
CA GLY A 421 -2.67 14.27 11.54
C GLY A 421 -2.30 13.01 10.76
N TYR A 422 -2.90 12.82 9.58
CA TYR A 422 -2.64 11.65 8.72
C TYR A 422 -1.66 11.94 7.58
N ASP A 423 -0.88 13.00 7.71
CA ASP A 423 0.15 13.38 6.75
C ASP A 423 1.49 12.66 7.00
N SER A 424 2.31 12.61 5.94
CA SER A 424 3.59 11.90 5.94
C SER A 424 4.65 12.53 6.85
N LEU A 425 4.62 13.83 7.07
CA LEU A 425 5.56 14.50 7.97
C LEU A 425 5.27 14.13 9.44
N THR A 426 3.99 14.15 9.85
CA THR A 426 3.56 13.73 11.18
C THR A 426 3.92 12.25 11.44
N ALA A 427 3.70 11.37 10.47
CA ALA A 427 4.10 9.97 10.57
C ALA A 427 5.62 9.81 10.68
N SER A 428 6.39 10.58 9.91
CA SER A 428 7.86 10.54 9.93
C SER A 428 8.44 11.06 11.23
N ARG A 429 7.84 12.08 11.87
CA ARG A 429 8.23 12.55 13.22
C ARG A 429 7.99 11.46 14.27
N LYS A 430 6.91 10.70 14.20
CA LYS A 430 6.67 9.54 15.09
C LYS A 430 7.74 8.48 14.90
N LEU A 431 8.09 8.18 13.64
CA LEU A 431 9.15 7.22 13.33
C LEU A 431 10.50 7.71 13.86
N ASP A 432 10.86 8.98 13.62
CA ASP A 432 12.08 9.60 14.14
C ASP A 432 12.19 9.50 15.66
N ALA A 433 11.11 9.79 16.39
CA ALA A 433 11.06 9.66 17.84
C ALA A 433 11.34 8.21 18.31
N ILE A 434 10.75 7.21 17.66
CA ILE A 434 11.00 5.80 17.97
C ILE A 434 12.44 5.42 17.65
N LEU A 435 13.00 5.83 16.52
CA LEU A 435 14.38 5.53 16.16
C LEU A 435 15.36 6.18 17.18
N ARG A 436 15.16 7.44 17.51
CA ARG A 436 16.03 8.19 18.44
C ARG A 436 15.96 7.71 19.87
N SER A 437 14.82 7.19 20.33
CA SER A 437 14.70 6.65 21.70
C SER A 437 15.68 5.50 21.96
N VAL A 438 16.12 4.81 20.91
CA VAL A 438 17.07 3.69 20.98
C VAL A 438 18.48 4.15 20.62
N VAL A 439 18.64 4.85 19.48
CA VAL A 439 19.96 5.28 18.97
C VAL A 439 20.61 6.31 19.90
N GLY A 440 19.82 7.24 20.46
CA GLY A 440 20.30 8.25 21.41
C GLY A 440 20.70 7.70 22.79
N GLY A 441 20.08 6.60 23.23
CA GLY A 441 20.40 5.94 24.49
C GLY A 441 21.68 5.08 24.48
N ALA A 442 22.16 4.69 23.28
CA ALA A 442 23.41 3.95 23.13
C ALA A 442 24.67 4.84 23.15
N ALA A 443 24.48 6.16 23.17
CA ALA A 443 25.58 7.14 23.17
C ALA A 443 25.87 7.75 24.56
N GLN A 444 25.19 7.29 25.61
CA GLN A 444 25.49 7.56 27.02
C GLN A 444 26.09 6.29 27.69
#